data_a4767cd3be589d34debc7a31cdcede77
#
_entry.id   a4767cd3be589d34debc7a31cdcede77
#
_cell.length_a   1.000
_cell.length_b   1.000
_cell.length_c   1.000
_cell.angle_alpha   90.00
_cell.angle_beta   90.00
_cell.angle_gamma   90.00
#
_symmetry.space_group_name_H-M   'P 1'
#
loop_
_entity.id
_entity.type
_entity.pdbx_description
1 polymer ?
#
loop_
_entity_poly.entity_id
_entity_poly.type
_entity_poly.pdbx_seq_one_letter_code
_entity_poly.pdbx_strand_id
1 'polypeptide(L)'
;MQYINKESDREAGNKITEAYLHEIWIEDDQRYPVDYNDSFKKLPNKANSYYKQMTQVLLNNQNHYCCYCMRRLTGEGDTTLEHIIPQTADDMEALYYQRDEFPMLKKNIKLSVQFSHEQNPDLAQLPHSVCYDNLVASCHGKFPITKKEADIETDGHSCNHPRGVKRALPLYFLANIDTIIVYGINGSILANTNSTFYKEAEEFIQSAQLSWETLSDIRALWYVLRDIDIVQIIAEGKDEQSRKDLIQDNLYLTEYSEKRINALIAKFTKNNIGSVSFFMIGFTLITGMLHNKWN
;
A
#
# COMPACT_ATOMS: atom_id res chain seq x y z
N MET A 1 8.19 7.38 1.24
CA MET A 1 7.58 6.04 1.53
C MET A 1 7.80 5.73 3.00
N GLN A 2 6.89 5.01 3.65
CA GLN A 2 7.01 4.70 5.07
C GLN A 2 7.75 3.37 5.27
N TYR A 3 8.62 3.33 6.28
CA TYR A 3 9.19 2.08 6.79
C TYR A 3 8.11 1.25 7.49
N ILE A 4 8.04 -0.04 7.17
CA ILE A 4 7.14 -1.01 7.79
C ILE A 4 7.96 -1.96 8.66
N ASN A 5 7.77 -1.87 9.97
CA ASN A 5 8.42 -2.76 10.92
C ASN A 5 7.55 -3.99 11.17
N LYS A 6 7.91 -5.12 10.58
CA LYS A 6 7.17 -6.37 10.77
C LYS A 6 7.31 -6.99 12.17
N GLU A 7 8.32 -6.63 12.91
CA GLU A 7 8.56 -7.22 14.24
C GLU A 7 7.47 -6.84 15.26
N SER A 8 6.91 -5.62 15.15
CA SER A 8 5.97 -5.10 16.16
C SER A 8 4.69 -5.93 16.30
N ASP A 9 4.19 -6.49 15.19
CA ASP A 9 2.90 -7.20 15.16
C ASP A 9 3.03 -8.66 14.70
N ARG A 10 4.26 -9.19 14.61
CA ARG A 10 4.53 -10.54 14.11
C ARG A 10 3.82 -11.60 14.96
N GLU A 11 3.83 -11.50 16.27
CA GLU A 11 3.15 -12.45 17.14
C GLU A 11 1.64 -12.48 16.87
N ALA A 12 1.02 -11.32 16.73
CA ALA A 12 -0.41 -11.23 16.42
C ALA A 12 -0.73 -11.82 15.04
N GLY A 13 0.10 -11.52 14.03
CA GLY A 13 -0.06 -12.07 12.69
C GLY A 13 0.14 -13.58 12.63
N ASN A 14 1.15 -14.12 13.30
CA ASN A 14 1.43 -15.55 13.34
C ASN A 14 0.30 -16.32 14.05
N LYS A 15 -0.26 -15.81 15.15
CA LYS A 15 -1.42 -16.42 15.82
C LYS A 15 -2.63 -16.59 14.89
N ILE A 16 -2.84 -15.65 13.96
CA ILE A 16 -3.91 -15.77 12.96
C ILE A 16 -3.61 -16.92 11.98
N THR A 17 -2.36 -16.99 11.51
CA THR A 17 -1.94 -18.08 10.60
C THR A 17 -2.04 -19.44 11.29
N GLU A 18 -1.58 -19.55 12.53
CA GLU A 18 -1.65 -20.76 13.34
C GLU A 18 -3.11 -21.20 13.59
N ALA A 19 -3.98 -20.25 13.97
CA ALA A 19 -5.41 -20.53 14.16
C ALA A 19 -6.06 -21.06 12.86
N TYR A 20 -5.72 -20.45 11.72
CA TYR A 20 -6.17 -20.93 10.41
C TYR A 20 -5.66 -22.35 10.11
N LEU A 21 -4.38 -22.63 10.35
CA LEU A 21 -3.81 -23.96 10.14
C LEU A 21 -4.49 -25.02 11.02
N HIS A 22 -4.77 -24.69 12.28
CA HIS A 22 -5.52 -25.58 13.17
C HIS A 22 -6.91 -25.92 12.62
N GLU A 23 -7.61 -24.94 12.06
CA GLU A 23 -8.98 -25.16 11.54
C GLU A 23 -9.03 -26.01 10.27
N ILE A 24 -7.98 -25.94 9.44
CA ILE A 24 -7.91 -26.71 8.18
C ILE A 24 -7.15 -28.03 8.29
N TRP A 25 -6.69 -28.41 9.48
CA TRP A 25 -5.94 -29.64 9.70
C TRP A 25 -6.77 -30.89 9.36
N ILE A 26 -6.21 -31.82 8.58
CA ILE A 26 -6.81 -33.09 8.24
C ILE A 26 -5.95 -34.21 8.89
N GLU A 27 -6.48 -34.84 9.94
CA GLU A 27 -5.74 -35.84 10.74
C GLU A 27 -5.38 -37.08 9.96
N ASP A 28 -6.32 -37.60 9.17
CA ASP A 28 -6.10 -38.84 8.40
C ASP A 28 -5.00 -38.71 7.37
N ASP A 29 -4.92 -37.55 6.71
CA ASP A 29 -3.91 -37.24 5.70
C ASP A 29 -2.66 -36.56 6.29
N GLN A 30 -2.68 -36.24 7.56
CA GLN A 30 -1.61 -35.51 8.27
C GLN A 30 -1.10 -34.29 7.49
N ARG A 31 -2.02 -33.46 6.98
CA ARG A 31 -1.73 -32.30 6.14
C ARG A 31 -2.57 -31.08 6.47
N TYR A 32 -2.07 -29.94 6.07
CA TYR A 32 -2.76 -28.64 6.06
C TYR A 32 -2.98 -28.21 4.59
N PRO A 33 -4.19 -28.38 4.01
CA PRO A 33 -4.50 -27.95 2.65
C PRO A 33 -4.71 -26.42 2.61
N VAL A 34 -3.62 -25.69 2.59
CA VAL A 34 -3.65 -24.23 2.65
C VAL A 34 -4.22 -23.65 1.35
N ASP A 35 -5.31 -22.90 1.45
CA ASP A 35 -5.93 -22.18 0.35
C ASP A 35 -6.25 -20.74 0.75
N TYR A 36 -5.48 -19.79 0.21
CA TYR A 36 -5.68 -18.37 0.46
C TYR A 36 -6.99 -17.84 -0.11
N ASN A 37 -7.35 -18.25 -1.32
CA ASN A 37 -8.48 -17.67 -2.03
C ASN A 37 -9.82 -18.19 -1.53
N ASP A 38 -9.87 -19.41 -1.09
CA ASP A 38 -11.10 -20.05 -0.64
C ASP A 38 -11.20 -20.10 0.89
N SER A 39 -10.42 -20.93 1.55
CA SER A 39 -10.56 -21.12 2.99
C SER A 39 -10.10 -19.94 3.83
N PHE A 40 -8.90 -19.38 3.59
CA PHE A 40 -8.40 -18.23 4.38
C PHE A 40 -9.30 -17.00 4.30
N LYS A 41 -9.92 -16.74 3.14
CA LYS A 41 -10.85 -15.63 2.96
C LYS A 41 -12.25 -15.86 3.54
N LYS A 42 -12.61 -17.10 3.87
CA LYS A 42 -13.97 -17.46 4.27
C LYS A 42 -14.10 -17.96 5.71
N LEU A 43 -13.07 -18.66 6.21
CA LEU A 43 -13.07 -19.26 7.54
C LEU A 43 -12.68 -18.24 8.63
N PRO A 44 -13.17 -18.40 9.87
CA PRO A 44 -14.24 -19.30 10.28
C PRO A 44 -15.62 -18.90 9.72
N ASN A 45 -15.79 -17.64 9.32
CA ASN A 45 -16.98 -17.12 8.65
C ASN A 45 -16.66 -15.80 7.92
N LYS A 46 -17.50 -15.41 6.94
CA LYS A 46 -17.25 -14.22 6.11
C LYS A 46 -17.17 -12.89 6.90
N ALA A 47 -17.83 -12.80 8.04
CA ALA A 47 -17.84 -11.57 8.83
C ALA A 47 -16.51 -11.36 9.56
N ASN A 48 -15.87 -12.45 10.00
CA ASN A 48 -14.62 -12.45 10.75
C ASN A 48 -13.63 -13.49 10.20
N SER A 49 -13.38 -13.45 8.88
CA SER A 49 -12.44 -14.40 8.27
C SER A 49 -10.98 -14.11 8.67
N TYR A 50 -10.13 -15.12 8.57
CA TYR A 50 -8.70 -14.96 8.83
C TYR A 50 -8.06 -13.88 7.94
N TYR A 51 -8.54 -13.74 6.72
CA TYR A 51 -8.19 -12.63 5.83
C TYR A 51 -8.49 -11.26 6.46
N LYS A 52 -9.69 -11.07 7.04
CA LYS A 52 -10.07 -9.80 7.67
C LYS A 52 -9.27 -9.53 8.94
N GLN A 53 -9.05 -10.56 9.74
CA GLN A 53 -8.22 -10.45 10.94
C GLN A 53 -6.79 -10.07 10.58
N MET A 54 -6.20 -10.73 9.59
CA MET A 54 -4.87 -10.41 9.05
C MET A 54 -4.82 -8.98 8.48
N THR A 55 -5.87 -8.58 7.74
CA THR A 55 -5.97 -7.21 7.21
C THR A 55 -5.91 -6.19 8.33
N GLN A 56 -6.61 -6.42 9.44
CA GLN A 56 -6.60 -5.48 10.57
C GLN A 56 -5.22 -5.38 11.24
N VAL A 57 -4.53 -6.51 11.43
CA VAL A 57 -3.17 -6.51 11.99
C VAL A 57 -2.21 -5.74 11.06
N LEU A 58 -2.29 -5.97 9.76
CA LEU A 58 -1.43 -5.29 8.78
C LEU A 58 -1.75 -3.79 8.66
N LEU A 59 -3.02 -3.41 8.74
CA LEU A 59 -3.40 -2.00 8.77
C LEU A 59 -2.83 -1.29 10.01
N ASN A 60 -2.92 -1.89 11.18
CA ASN A 60 -2.34 -1.34 12.40
C ASN A 60 -0.81 -1.23 12.27
N ASN A 61 -0.15 -2.28 11.79
CA ASN A 61 1.29 -2.29 11.56
C ASN A 61 1.75 -1.20 10.59
N GLN A 62 0.94 -0.89 9.59
CA GLN A 62 1.23 0.10 8.55
C GLN A 62 0.62 1.48 8.84
N ASN A 63 0.13 1.75 10.05
CA ASN A 63 -0.57 3.00 10.40
C ASN A 63 -1.71 3.34 9.42
N HIS A 64 -2.38 2.31 8.90
CA HIS A 64 -3.43 2.43 7.89
C HIS A 64 -2.98 3.02 6.55
N TYR A 65 -1.73 2.82 6.14
CA TYR A 65 -1.25 3.31 4.83
C TYR A 65 -0.91 2.17 3.87
N CYS A 66 -1.23 2.38 2.60
CA CYS A 66 -0.81 1.50 1.51
C CYS A 66 0.73 1.42 1.45
N CYS A 67 1.27 0.19 1.42
CA CYS A 67 2.72 -0.03 1.36
C CYS A 67 3.41 0.61 0.16
N TYR A 68 2.66 0.90 -0.92
CA TYR A 68 3.19 1.48 -2.15
C TYR A 68 3.02 3.00 -2.22
N CYS A 69 1.78 3.48 -2.25
CA CYS A 69 1.50 4.90 -2.52
C CYS A 69 1.24 5.74 -1.27
N MET A 70 1.21 5.11 -0.09
CA MET A 70 0.92 5.75 1.19
C MET A 70 -0.50 6.31 1.33
N ARG A 71 -1.42 5.91 0.43
CA ARG A 71 -2.84 6.21 0.59
C ARG A 71 -3.34 5.65 1.92
N ARG A 72 -4.19 6.39 2.62
CA ARG A 72 -4.89 5.89 3.79
C ARG A 72 -5.87 4.79 3.39
N LEU A 73 -5.87 3.71 4.16
CA LEU A 73 -6.72 2.54 3.99
C LEU A 73 -7.70 2.44 5.15
N THR A 74 -8.95 2.09 4.87
CA THR A 74 -10.00 1.93 5.88
C THR A 74 -10.21 0.47 6.30
N GLY A 75 -9.79 -0.46 5.46
CA GLY A 75 -10.08 -1.88 5.62
C GLY A 75 -11.43 -2.30 5.02
N GLU A 76 -12.24 -1.34 4.56
CA GLU A 76 -13.60 -1.56 4.06
C GLU A 76 -13.68 -1.44 2.53
N GLY A 77 -13.16 -2.45 1.83
CA GLY A 77 -13.28 -2.54 0.37
C GLY A 77 -12.27 -1.71 -0.42
N ASP A 78 -11.45 -0.91 0.24
CA ASP A 78 -10.34 -0.15 -0.36
C ASP A 78 -8.98 -0.83 -0.19
N THR A 79 -8.94 -1.90 0.60
CA THR A 79 -7.73 -2.58 1.03
C THR A 79 -7.65 -4.00 0.47
N THR A 80 -6.48 -4.39 -0.01
CA THR A 80 -6.15 -5.77 -0.37
C THR A 80 -4.91 -6.23 0.39
N LEU A 81 -4.79 -7.53 0.61
CA LEU A 81 -3.54 -8.15 1.04
C LEU A 81 -2.71 -8.47 -0.19
N GLU A 82 -1.50 -7.95 -0.18
CA GLU A 82 -0.52 -8.13 -1.24
C GLU A 82 0.54 -9.13 -0.79
N HIS A 83 0.87 -10.08 -1.65
CA HIS A 83 1.94 -11.05 -1.42
C HIS A 83 3.26 -10.48 -1.91
N ILE A 84 4.27 -10.45 -1.04
CA ILE A 84 5.63 -10.04 -1.38
C ILE A 84 6.24 -11.08 -2.32
N ILE A 85 6.32 -12.32 -1.86
CA ILE A 85 6.62 -13.49 -2.69
C ILE A 85 5.29 -13.95 -3.29
N PRO A 86 5.12 -13.97 -4.61
CA PRO A 86 3.86 -14.35 -5.25
C PRO A 86 3.36 -15.72 -4.80
N GLN A 87 2.04 -15.90 -4.76
CA GLN A 87 1.44 -17.20 -4.36
C GLN A 87 1.89 -18.36 -5.23
N THR A 88 2.20 -18.10 -6.49
CA THR A 88 2.62 -19.10 -7.48
C THR A 88 4.13 -19.22 -7.61
N ALA A 89 4.88 -18.53 -6.76
CA ALA A 89 6.33 -18.56 -6.80
C ALA A 89 6.87 -19.98 -6.52
N ASP A 90 7.88 -20.37 -7.28
CA ASP A 90 8.70 -21.52 -6.98
C ASP A 90 9.92 -21.15 -6.09
N ASP A 91 10.71 -22.16 -5.73
CA ASP A 91 11.88 -21.97 -4.87
C ASP A 91 12.90 -21.01 -5.49
N MET A 92 13.07 -21.03 -6.82
CA MET A 92 14.02 -20.15 -7.51
C MET A 92 13.55 -18.70 -7.52
N GLU A 93 12.25 -18.49 -7.70
CA GLU A 93 11.66 -17.16 -7.63
C GLU A 93 11.71 -16.60 -6.21
N ALA A 94 11.48 -17.43 -5.21
CA ALA A 94 11.56 -17.04 -3.81
C ALA A 94 12.95 -16.55 -3.40
N LEU A 95 14.03 -17.13 -3.95
CA LEU A 95 15.40 -16.70 -3.67
C LEU A 95 15.65 -15.25 -4.01
N TYR A 96 14.94 -14.68 -4.99
CA TYR A 96 15.02 -13.27 -5.32
C TYR A 96 14.66 -12.37 -4.13
N TYR A 97 13.70 -12.80 -3.31
CA TYR A 97 13.20 -12.06 -2.16
C TYR A 97 13.91 -12.39 -0.84
N GLN A 98 14.50 -13.59 -0.76
CA GLN A 98 15.12 -14.11 0.46
C GLN A 98 16.57 -13.61 0.62
N ARG A 99 16.75 -12.29 0.62
CA ARG A 99 18.04 -11.64 0.81
C ARG A 99 18.34 -11.36 2.29
N ASP A 100 19.59 -11.09 2.62
CA ASP A 100 20.01 -10.79 4.00
C ASP A 100 19.37 -9.52 4.55
N GLU A 101 19.04 -8.57 3.67
CA GLU A 101 18.33 -7.34 4.00
C GLU A 101 16.87 -7.57 4.42
N PHE A 102 16.30 -8.74 4.09
CA PHE A 102 14.92 -9.13 4.43
C PHE A 102 14.88 -10.45 5.22
N PRO A 103 15.48 -10.48 6.43
CA PRO A 103 15.66 -11.74 7.19
C PRO A 103 14.34 -12.43 7.54
N MET A 104 13.23 -11.68 7.67
CA MET A 104 11.91 -12.25 7.93
C MET A 104 11.43 -13.16 6.78
N LEU A 105 11.75 -12.83 5.54
CA LEU A 105 11.39 -13.63 4.36
C LEU A 105 12.21 -14.92 4.25
N LYS A 106 13.42 -14.94 4.82
CA LYS A 106 14.28 -16.15 4.86
C LYS A 106 13.89 -17.12 5.96
N LYS A 107 13.54 -16.60 7.15
CA LYS A 107 13.42 -17.39 8.37
C LYS A 107 12.01 -17.91 8.62
N ASN A 108 10.99 -17.17 8.17
CA ASN A 108 9.60 -17.41 8.58
C ASN A 108 8.70 -17.88 7.43
N ILE A 109 9.24 -18.07 6.23
CA ILE A 109 8.42 -18.40 5.05
C ILE A 109 8.78 -19.75 4.49
N LYS A 110 7.76 -20.57 4.26
CA LYS A 110 7.82 -21.83 3.54
C LYS A 110 6.92 -21.76 2.30
N LEU A 111 7.47 -22.13 1.15
CA LEU A 111 6.75 -22.05 -0.12
C LEU A 111 5.69 -23.14 -0.31
N SER A 112 5.82 -24.27 0.37
CA SER A 112 4.86 -25.36 0.24
C SER A 112 3.43 -24.89 0.54
N VAL A 113 2.52 -25.14 -0.39
CA VAL A 113 1.08 -24.91 -0.22
C VAL A 113 0.44 -25.97 0.68
N GLN A 114 1.12 -27.10 0.86
CA GLN A 114 0.73 -28.15 1.77
C GLN A 114 1.75 -28.27 2.90
N PHE A 115 1.25 -28.25 4.12
CA PHE A 115 2.02 -28.52 5.32
C PHE A 115 1.77 -29.95 5.77
N SER A 116 2.81 -30.66 6.20
CA SER A 116 2.68 -31.95 6.88
C SER A 116 2.77 -31.75 8.38
N HIS A 117 2.24 -32.72 9.14
CA HIS A 117 2.31 -32.73 10.61
C HIS A 117 3.74 -32.78 11.15
N GLU A 118 4.65 -33.40 10.39
CA GLU A 118 6.08 -33.46 10.72
C GLU A 118 6.76 -32.09 10.68
N GLN A 119 6.11 -31.10 10.03
CA GLN A 119 6.54 -29.72 10.00
C GLN A 119 5.72 -28.93 11.01
N ASN A 120 5.99 -29.20 12.28
CA ASN A 120 5.32 -28.56 13.41
C ASN A 120 5.07 -27.07 13.16
N PRO A 121 3.81 -26.57 13.33
CA PRO A 121 3.51 -25.13 13.28
C PRO A 121 4.33 -24.31 14.27
N ASP A 122 4.81 -24.91 15.36
CA ASP A 122 5.74 -24.28 16.30
C ASP A 122 7.13 -24.03 15.70
N LEU A 123 7.44 -24.57 14.52
CA LEU A 123 8.63 -24.20 13.78
C LEU A 123 8.44 -22.80 13.15
N ALA A 124 9.51 -22.03 13.15
CA ALA A 124 9.56 -20.63 12.74
C ALA A 124 9.18 -20.36 11.26
N GLN A 125 8.70 -21.35 10.49
CA GLN A 125 8.33 -21.21 9.07
C GLN A 125 6.85 -21.53 8.85
N LEU A 126 6.15 -20.60 8.22
CA LEU A 126 4.73 -20.68 7.90
C LEU A 126 4.50 -20.64 6.39
N PRO A 127 3.37 -21.21 5.88
CA PRO A 127 3.07 -21.21 4.45
C PRO A 127 3.02 -19.79 3.88
N HIS A 128 3.81 -19.50 2.83
CA HIS A 128 3.98 -18.14 2.29
C HIS A 128 2.68 -17.46 1.87
N SER A 129 1.69 -18.21 1.41
CA SER A 129 0.41 -17.66 0.95
C SER A 129 -0.45 -17.07 2.08
N VAL A 130 -0.21 -17.43 3.33
CA VAL A 130 -0.97 -16.98 4.51
C VAL A 130 -0.07 -16.43 5.63
N CYS A 131 1.25 -16.45 5.43
CA CYS A 131 2.22 -15.99 6.41
C CYS A 131 2.21 -14.46 6.54
N TYR A 132 2.10 -13.96 7.77
CA TYR A 132 2.16 -12.54 8.07
C TYR A 132 3.37 -11.83 7.46
N ASP A 133 4.56 -12.44 7.53
CA ASP A 133 5.79 -11.83 7.00
C ASP A 133 5.79 -11.67 5.48
N ASN A 134 4.98 -12.44 4.75
CA ASN A 134 4.82 -12.34 3.31
C ASN A 134 3.64 -11.44 2.86
N LEU A 135 2.88 -10.89 3.79
CA LEU A 135 1.69 -10.12 3.48
C LEU A 135 1.87 -8.65 3.87
N VAL A 136 1.36 -7.75 3.06
CA VAL A 136 1.25 -6.32 3.37
C VAL A 136 -0.11 -5.79 2.92
N ALA A 137 -0.60 -4.73 3.57
CA ALA A 137 -1.81 -4.05 3.15
C ALA A 137 -1.50 -3.07 2.01
N SER A 138 -2.27 -3.14 0.94
CA SER A 138 -2.18 -2.23 -0.19
C SER A 138 -3.56 -1.77 -0.66
N CYS A 139 -3.62 -0.68 -1.41
CA CYS A 139 -4.85 -0.28 -2.07
C CYS A 139 -5.03 -1.04 -3.39
N HIS A 140 -6.27 -1.04 -3.92
CA HIS A 140 -6.59 -1.63 -5.22
C HIS A 140 -5.91 -0.95 -6.41
N GLY A 141 -5.22 0.18 -6.19
CA GLY A 141 -4.53 0.90 -7.24
C GLY A 141 -5.43 1.67 -8.20
N LYS A 142 -6.73 1.69 -7.97
CA LYS A 142 -7.68 2.48 -8.76
C LYS A 142 -7.97 3.82 -8.10
N PHE A 143 -8.19 4.82 -8.91
CA PHE A 143 -8.77 6.10 -8.58
C PHE A 143 -9.97 6.32 -9.50
N PRO A 144 -11.12 6.66 -8.99
CA PRO A 144 -11.55 6.92 -7.62
C PRO A 144 -11.85 5.65 -6.80
N ILE A 145 -12.06 5.82 -5.48
CA ILE A 145 -12.16 4.72 -4.51
C ILE A 145 -13.54 4.08 -4.48
N THR A 146 -14.58 4.80 -4.86
CA THR A 146 -15.97 4.36 -4.74
C THR A 146 -16.62 4.11 -6.10
N LYS A 147 -17.62 3.20 -6.15
CA LYS A 147 -18.41 2.94 -7.37
C LYS A 147 -19.12 4.18 -7.92
N LYS A 148 -19.45 5.17 -7.09
CA LYS A 148 -20.07 6.43 -7.52
C LYS A 148 -19.09 7.36 -8.26
N GLU A 149 -17.80 7.14 -8.06
CA GLU A 149 -16.71 7.88 -8.70
C GLU A 149 -16.17 7.14 -9.94
N ALA A 150 -16.73 5.96 -10.26
CA ALA A 150 -16.28 5.13 -11.38
C ALA A 150 -16.57 5.73 -12.77
N ASP A 151 -17.37 6.81 -12.84
CA ASP A 151 -17.61 7.56 -14.08
C ASP A 151 -16.45 8.50 -14.43
N ILE A 152 -15.45 8.61 -13.56
CA ILE A 152 -14.19 9.28 -13.87
C ILE A 152 -13.26 8.20 -14.40
N GLU A 153 -13.23 8.00 -15.71
CA GLU A 153 -12.23 7.18 -16.38
C GLU A 153 -10.83 7.70 -16.05
N THR A 154 -10.20 7.07 -15.08
CA THR A 154 -8.78 7.22 -14.87
C THR A 154 -8.08 6.10 -15.61
N ASP A 155 -7.47 6.41 -16.74
CA ASP A 155 -6.75 5.47 -17.60
C ASP A 155 -5.51 4.84 -16.95
N GLY A 156 -5.44 4.77 -15.65
CA GLY A 156 -4.27 4.27 -14.96
C GLY A 156 -4.57 3.48 -13.70
N HIS A 157 -3.67 2.58 -13.41
CA HIS A 157 -3.62 1.82 -12.19
C HIS A 157 -2.26 1.99 -11.53
N SER A 158 -2.22 1.92 -10.21
CA SER A 158 -0.99 1.94 -9.43
C SER A 158 -0.98 0.82 -8.38
N CYS A 159 0.11 0.67 -7.64
CA CYS A 159 0.22 -0.23 -6.49
C CYS A 159 0.05 -1.71 -6.86
N ASN A 160 -0.88 -2.41 -6.19
CA ASN A 160 -1.08 -3.84 -6.35
C ASN A 160 -1.47 -4.22 -7.80
N HIS A 161 -2.40 -3.50 -8.40
CA HIS A 161 -2.95 -3.89 -9.70
C HIS A 161 -1.89 -4.00 -10.82
N PRO A 162 -1.04 -2.99 -11.09
CA PRO A 162 0.01 -3.09 -12.11
C PRO A 162 1.19 -3.95 -11.67
N ARG A 163 1.44 -4.05 -10.36
CA ARG A 163 2.50 -4.91 -9.85
C ARG A 163 2.21 -6.37 -10.19
N GLY A 164 1.00 -6.89 -9.86
CA GLY A 164 0.63 -8.26 -10.12
C GLY A 164 1.72 -9.25 -9.70
N VAL A 165 2.20 -10.06 -10.65
CA VAL A 165 3.30 -11.02 -10.45
C VAL A 165 4.70 -10.45 -10.77
N LYS A 166 4.82 -9.16 -11.06
CA LYS A 166 6.13 -8.56 -11.36
C LYS A 166 7.02 -8.59 -10.14
N ARG A 167 8.29 -8.89 -10.36
CA ARG A 167 9.30 -8.88 -9.30
C ARG A 167 9.55 -7.46 -8.82
N ALA A 168 9.51 -7.27 -7.52
CA ALA A 168 9.89 -6.02 -6.85
C ALA A 168 10.27 -6.32 -5.41
N LEU A 169 11.44 -5.92 -4.98
CA LEU A 169 11.85 -6.07 -3.59
C LEU A 169 11.00 -5.21 -2.66
N PRO A 170 10.69 -5.68 -1.45
CA PRO A 170 9.89 -4.95 -0.48
C PRO A 170 10.71 -3.84 0.22
N LEU A 171 11.14 -2.82 -0.53
CA LEU A 171 12.02 -1.76 -0.03
C LEU A 171 11.45 -1.01 1.18
N TYR A 172 10.14 -1.03 1.36
CA TYR A 172 9.47 -0.47 2.54
C TYR A 172 9.81 -1.20 3.86
N PHE A 173 10.52 -2.34 3.81
CA PHE A 173 11.07 -3.02 4.99
C PHE A 173 12.47 -2.52 5.38
N LEU A 174 13.07 -1.65 4.58
CA LEU A 174 14.36 -1.04 4.90
C LEU A 174 14.15 0.22 5.74
N ALA A 175 14.79 0.28 6.89
CA ALA A 175 14.64 1.42 7.82
C ALA A 175 15.06 2.76 7.19
N ASN A 176 15.95 2.71 6.20
CA ASN A 176 16.46 3.87 5.45
C ASN A 176 15.73 4.10 4.11
N ILE A 177 14.49 3.63 3.96
CA ILE A 177 13.70 3.76 2.70
C ILE A 177 13.61 5.21 2.19
N ASP A 178 13.64 6.19 3.07
CA ASP A 178 13.62 7.62 2.77
C ASP A 178 14.91 8.13 2.11
N THR A 179 16.02 7.41 2.26
CA THR A 179 17.27 7.68 1.52
C THR A 179 17.33 6.93 0.19
N ILE A 180 16.46 5.93 -0.02
CA ILE A 180 16.41 5.11 -1.23
C ILE A 180 15.42 5.70 -2.24
N ILE A 181 14.25 6.11 -1.77
CA ILE A 181 13.19 6.72 -2.58
C ILE A 181 12.98 8.16 -2.14
N VAL A 182 13.08 9.07 -3.10
CA VAL A 182 12.93 10.50 -2.86
C VAL A 182 11.76 11.08 -3.68
N TYR A 183 11.23 12.20 -3.21
CA TYR A 183 10.10 12.89 -3.84
C TYR A 183 10.51 14.28 -4.30
N GLY A 184 10.12 14.64 -5.52
CA GLY A 184 10.26 16.00 -6.03
C GLY A 184 9.07 16.88 -5.62
N ILE A 185 9.29 18.20 -5.55
CA ILE A 185 8.24 19.19 -5.26
C ILE A 185 7.07 19.12 -6.25
N ASN A 186 7.33 18.63 -7.46
CA ASN A 186 6.33 18.39 -8.50
C ASN A 186 5.59 17.03 -8.31
N GLY A 187 5.72 16.39 -7.16
CA GLY A 187 5.09 15.11 -6.87
C GLY A 187 5.72 13.90 -7.53
N SER A 188 6.83 14.08 -8.26
CA SER A 188 7.59 12.95 -8.82
C SER A 188 8.12 12.04 -7.72
N ILE A 189 8.23 10.75 -8.02
CA ILE A 189 8.89 9.76 -7.19
C ILE A 189 10.10 9.23 -7.95
N LEU A 190 11.25 9.23 -7.31
CA LEU A 190 12.52 8.91 -7.93
C LEU A 190 13.34 7.97 -7.05
N ALA A 191 14.09 7.09 -7.68
CA ALA A 191 15.15 6.36 -7.02
C ALA A 191 16.34 7.31 -6.76
N ASN A 192 16.93 7.25 -5.57
CA ASN A 192 18.12 8.02 -5.26
C ASN A 192 19.33 7.37 -5.95
N THR A 193 19.97 8.09 -6.86
CA THR A 193 21.13 7.61 -7.63
C THR A 193 22.35 7.25 -6.76
N ASN A 194 22.42 7.77 -5.55
CA ASN A 194 23.47 7.46 -4.60
C ASN A 194 23.17 6.24 -3.72
N SER A 195 21.97 5.67 -3.83
CA SER A 195 21.57 4.49 -3.06
C SER A 195 22.19 3.22 -3.64
N THR A 196 22.63 2.31 -2.76
CA THR A 196 23.01 0.94 -3.15
C THR A 196 21.85 0.14 -3.72
N PHE A 197 20.60 0.55 -3.46
CA PHE A 197 19.35 -0.01 -3.96
C PHE A 197 18.77 0.78 -5.14
N TYR A 198 19.58 1.57 -5.87
CA TYR A 198 19.08 2.42 -6.95
C TYR A 198 18.28 1.64 -7.99
N LYS A 199 18.82 0.53 -8.50
CA LYS A 199 18.17 -0.30 -9.53
C LYS A 199 16.88 -0.94 -9.02
N GLU A 200 16.93 -1.50 -7.82
CA GLU A 200 15.76 -2.10 -7.18
C GLU A 200 14.67 -1.06 -6.92
N ALA A 201 15.03 0.17 -6.60
CA ALA A 201 14.09 1.26 -6.42
C ALA A 201 13.43 1.68 -7.74
N GLU A 202 14.19 1.73 -8.85
CA GLU A 202 13.60 1.96 -10.18
C GLU A 202 12.62 0.84 -10.56
N GLU A 203 13.00 -0.42 -10.38
CA GLU A 203 12.14 -1.58 -10.62
C GLU A 203 10.87 -1.53 -9.75
N PHE A 204 11.01 -1.17 -8.49
CA PHE A 204 9.89 -1.04 -7.54
C PHE A 204 8.92 0.07 -7.99
N ILE A 205 9.42 1.26 -8.31
CA ILE A 205 8.63 2.40 -8.78
C ILE A 205 7.90 2.05 -10.08
N GLN A 206 8.60 1.39 -11.01
CA GLN A 206 8.05 1.01 -12.30
C GLN A 206 7.02 -0.11 -12.18
N SER A 207 7.32 -1.16 -11.43
CA SER A 207 6.42 -2.33 -11.28
C SER A 207 5.08 -1.94 -10.68
N ALA A 208 5.07 -1.07 -9.67
CA ALA A 208 3.88 -0.58 -9.02
C ALA A 208 3.31 0.72 -9.67
N GLN A 209 3.87 1.17 -10.79
CA GLN A 209 3.48 2.39 -11.50
C GLN A 209 3.32 3.61 -10.57
N LEU A 210 4.26 3.80 -9.67
CA LEU A 210 4.18 4.87 -8.67
C LEU A 210 4.41 6.27 -9.27
N SER A 211 4.95 6.35 -10.47
CA SER A 211 5.11 7.59 -11.25
C SER A 211 3.84 7.97 -12.03
N TRP A 212 2.74 7.24 -11.85
CA TRP A 212 1.49 7.57 -12.52
C TRP A 212 1.08 9.02 -12.25
N GLU A 213 0.64 9.70 -13.31
CA GLU A 213 0.39 11.13 -13.31
C GLU A 213 -0.54 11.57 -12.17
N THR A 214 -1.64 10.86 -11.96
CA THR A 214 -2.59 11.17 -10.89
C THR A 214 -1.96 11.10 -9.49
N LEU A 215 -1.07 10.14 -9.24
CA LEU A 215 -0.35 10.07 -7.96
C LEU A 215 0.66 11.23 -7.82
N SER A 216 1.32 11.59 -8.89
CA SER A 216 2.25 12.73 -8.91
C SER A 216 1.50 14.04 -8.66
N ASP A 217 0.35 14.23 -9.30
CA ASP A 217 -0.52 15.39 -9.08
C ASP A 217 -0.96 15.50 -7.62
N ILE A 218 -1.38 14.38 -7.02
CA ILE A 218 -1.79 14.34 -5.62
C ILE A 218 -0.63 14.71 -4.69
N ARG A 219 0.56 14.17 -4.93
CA ARG A 219 1.74 14.48 -4.12
C ARG A 219 2.15 15.94 -4.25
N ALA A 220 2.12 16.50 -5.48
CA ALA A 220 2.42 17.89 -5.72
C ALA A 220 1.41 18.81 -5.02
N LEU A 221 0.13 18.51 -5.15
CA LEU A 221 -0.92 19.25 -4.46
C LEU A 221 -0.73 19.19 -2.95
N TRP A 222 -0.40 18.02 -2.41
CA TRP A 222 -0.10 17.89 -1.00
C TRP A 222 1.10 18.75 -0.58
N TYR A 223 2.20 18.68 -1.33
CA TYR A 223 3.39 19.49 -1.04
C TYR A 223 3.04 20.97 -0.90
N VAL A 224 2.19 21.46 -1.76
CA VAL A 224 1.72 22.86 -1.73
C VAL A 224 0.82 23.14 -0.53
N LEU A 225 -0.04 22.19 -0.19
CA LEU A 225 -1.08 22.39 0.83
C LEU A 225 -0.67 21.95 2.23
N ARG A 226 0.51 21.36 2.41
CA ARG A 226 0.96 20.82 3.70
C ARG A 226 1.00 21.83 4.85
N ASP A 227 1.28 23.08 4.50
CA ASP A 227 1.41 24.19 5.47
C ASP A 227 0.09 24.97 5.65
N ILE A 228 -0.99 24.50 4.99
CA ILE A 228 -2.31 25.15 5.03
C ILE A 228 -3.23 24.28 5.89
N ASP A 229 -3.83 24.89 6.91
CA ASP A 229 -4.86 24.22 7.70
C ASP A 229 -6.17 24.08 6.91
N ILE A 230 -6.22 23.02 6.08
CA ILE A 230 -7.39 22.76 5.24
C ILE A 230 -8.61 22.36 6.07
N VAL A 231 -8.44 21.77 7.23
CA VAL A 231 -9.56 21.44 8.13
C VAL A 231 -10.22 22.75 8.56
N GLN A 232 -9.44 23.77 8.88
CA GLN A 232 -9.95 25.10 9.19
C GLN A 232 -10.65 25.74 8.00
N ILE A 233 -10.05 25.66 6.80
CA ILE A 233 -10.64 26.20 5.56
C ILE A 233 -11.98 25.57 5.24
N ILE A 234 -12.14 24.27 5.48
CA ILE A 234 -13.39 23.55 5.28
C ILE A 234 -14.40 23.91 6.36
N ALA A 235 -13.96 23.99 7.63
CA ALA A 235 -14.80 24.40 8.75
C ALA A 235 -15.33 25.85 8.60
N GLU A 236 -14.53 26.73 8.01
CA GLU A 236 -14.89 28.11 7.70
C GLU A 236 -15.90 28.23 6.54
N GLY A 237 -16.28 27.13 5.89
CA GLY A 237 -17.28 27.09 4.83
C GLY A 237 -16.93 27.90 3.58
N LYS A 238 -15.64 28.10 3.29
CA LYS A 238 -15.18 28.85 2.10
C LYS A 238 -15.83 28.30 0.83
N ASP A 239 -16.34 29.21 0.01
CA ASP A 239 -16.95 28.87 -1.28
C ASP A 239 -15.95 28.24 -2.26
N GLU A 240 -16.48 27.71 -3.36
CA GLU A 240 -15.68 27.01 -4.37
C GLU A 240 -14.61 27.92 -4.99
N GLN A 241 -14.91 29.20 -5.18
CA GLN A 241 -13.98 30.14 -5.79
C GLN A 241 -12.82 30.46 -4.85
N SER A 242 -13.08 30.70 -3.59
CA SER A 242 -12.02 30.95 -2.58
C SER A 242 -11.08 29.75 -2.44
N ARG A 243 -11.61 28.52 -2.59
CA ARG A 243 -10.78 27.30 -2.58
C ARG A 243 -9.91 27.20 -3.83
N LYS A 244 -10.47 27.55 -5.01
CA LYS A 244 -9.70 27.57 -6.27
C LYS A 244 -8.56 28.57 -6.19
N ASP A 245 -8.85 29.77 -5.73
CA ASP A 245 -7.86 30.85 -5.61
C ASP A 245 -6.72 30.41 -4.68
N LEU A 246 -7.04 29.83 -3.52
CA LEU A 246 -6.03 29.33 -2.59
C LEU A 246 -5.15 28.23 -3.20
N ILE A 247 -5.74 27.27 -3.93
CA ILE A 247 -4.99 26.21 -4.62
C ILE A 247 -4.12 26.83 -5.71
N GLN A 248 -4.66 27.76 -6.49
CA GLN A 248 -3.96 28.43 -7.57
C GLN A 248 -2.76 29.22 -7.06
N ASP A 249 -2.94 30.05 -6.03
CA ASP A 249 -1.88 30.86 -5.44
C ASP A 249 -0.71 30.00 -4.94
N ASN A 250 -1.02 28.89 -4.31
CA ASN A 250 0.02 27.98 -3.79
C ASN A 250 0.68 27.13 -4.88
N LEU A 251 -0.05 26.73 -5.93
CA LEU A 251 0.53 25.97 -7.05
C LEU A 251 1.51 26.82 -7.88
N TYR A 252 1.36 28.12 -7.94
CA TYR A 252 2.33 29.00 -8.60
C TYR A 252 3.72 28.92 -7.95
N LEU A 253 3.81 28.52 -6.69
CA LEU A 253 5.08 28.34 -5.99
C LEU A 253 5.84 27.07 -6.42
N THR A 254 5.21 26.16 -7.19
CA THR A 254 5.77 24.84 -7.54
C THR A 254 6.43 24.78 -8.91
N GLU A 255 6.68 25.87 -9.58
CA GLU A 255 7.23 25.92 -10.95
C GLU A 255 6.38 25.20 -12.01
N TYR A 256 5.13 24.86 -11.70
CA TYR A 256 4.22 24.33 -12.70
C TYR A 256 3.88 25.38 -13.75
N SER A 257 3.75 24.93 -15.01
CA SER A 257 3.20 25.81 -16.04
C SER A 257 1.74 26.17 -15.72
N GLU A 258 1.31 27.37 -16.09
CA GLU A 258 -0.08 27.82 -15.91
C GLU A 258 -1.10 26.81 -16.47
N LYS A 259 -0.81 26.22 -17.64
CA LYS A 259 -1.64 25.16 -18.22
C LYS A 259 -1.79 23.97 -17.29
N ARG A 260 -0.71 23.54 -16.62
CA ARG A 260 -0.73 22.43 -15.68
C ARG A 260 -1.50 22.78 -14.42
N ILE A 261 -1.30 23.97 -13.88
CA ILE A 261 -2.03 24.50 -12.71
C ILE A 261 -3.53 24.49 -13.01
N ASN A 262 -3.95 25.06 -14.14
CA ASN A 262 -5.36 25.09 -14.54
C ASN A 262 -5.96 23.69 -14.73
N ALA A 263 -5.18 22.73 -15.27
CA ALA A 263 -5.61 21.34 -15.39
C ALA A 263 -5.79 20.67 -14.02
N LEU A 264 -4.89 20.91 -13.06
CA LEU A 264 -5.00 20.41 -11.70
C LEU A 264 -6.20 21.01 -10.96
N ILE A 265 -6.39 22.31 -11.06
CA ILE A 265 -7.56 23.02 -10.50
C ILE A 265 -8.84 22.43 -11.08
N ALA A 266 -8.93 22.28 -12.41
CA ALA A 266 -10.08 21.68 -13.06
C ALA A 266 -10.34 20.24 -12.59
N LYS A 267 -9.28 19.43 -12.47
CA LYS A 267 -9.36 18.02 -12.03
C LYS A 267 -9.86 17.89 -10.58
N PHE A 268 -9.40 18.76 -9.68
CA PHE A 268 -9.74 18.70 -8.25
C PHE A 268 -10.96 19.51 -7.84
N THR A 269 -11.44 20.43 -8.68
CA THR A 269 -12.59 21.29 -8.36
C THR A 269 -13.85 20.98 -9.15
N LYS A 270 -13.77 20.25 -10.27
CA LYS A 270 -14.83 20.13 -11.27
C LYS A 270 -15.87 19.04 -11.00
N ASN A 271 -15.69 18.19 -10.01
CA ASN A 271 -16.62 17.11 -9.80
C ASN A 271 -17.63 17.39 -8.71
N ASN A 272 -18.89 17.36 -9.07
CA ASN A 272 -20.12 17.40 -8.25
C ASN A 272 -20.26 16.27 -7.22
N ILE A 273 -19.25 15.44 -7.06
CA ILE A 273 -19.09 14.64 -5.85
C ILE A 273 -18.61 15.60 -4.80
N GLY A 274 -19.53 16.39 -4.30
CA GLY A 274 -19.22 17.50 -3.46
C GLY A 274 -17.73 17.78 -3.51
N SER A 275 -17.31 18.82 -4.20
CA SER A 275 -15.89 19.17 -4.43
C SER A 275 -15.00 19.05 -3.19
N VAL A 276 -15.61 19.04 -2.02
CA VAL A 276 -15.07 18.72 -0.70
C VAL A 276 -14.68 17.26 -0.58
N SER A 277 -15.45 16.29 -1.09
CA SER A 277 -15.09 14.87 -0.87
C SER A 277 -13.89 14.47 -1.73
N PHE A 278 -13.75 14.94 -2.96
CA PHE A 278 -12.57 14.59 -3.77
C PHE A 278 -11.31 15.30 -3.26
N PHE A 279 -11.45 16.57 -2.88
CA PHE A 279 -10.38 17.32 -2.23
C PHE A 279 -10.02 16.69 -0.87
N MET A 280 -11.02 16.30 -0.07
CA MET A 280 -10.81 15.61 1.20
C MET A 280 -10.28 14.19 1.03
N ILE A 281 -10.69 13.48 -0.01
CA ILE A 281 -10.13 12.17 -0.34
C ILE A 281 -8.68 12.33 -0.77
N GLY A 282 -8.38 13.25 -1.66
CA GLY A 282 -7.01 13.61 -2.01
C GLY A 282 -6.22 14.02 -0.76
N PHE A 283 -6.79 14.85 0.08
CA PHE A 283 -6.15 15.38 1.28
C PHE A 283 -6.04 14.35 2.41
N THR A 284 -7.06 13.54 2.65
CA THR A 284 -6.98 12.44 3.63
C THR A 284 -6.01 11.37 3.16
N LEU A 285 -5.89 11.18 1.85
CA LEU A 285 -4.87 10.35 1.23
C LEU A 285 -3.46 10.87 1.47
N ILE A 286 -3.31 12.16 1.63
CA ILE A 286 -2.04 12.87 1.62
C ILE A 286 -1.58 13.24 3.02
N THR A 287 -2.45 13.69 3.91
CA THR A 287 -2.07 14.12 5.28
C THR A 287 -1.44 13.01 6.10
N GLY A 288 -1.76 11.76 5.77
CA GLY A 288 -1.06 10.64 6.36
C GLY A 288 0.32 10.36 5.78
N MET A 289 0.62 10.87 4.57
CA MET A 289 1.82 10.44 3.85
C MET A 289 3.10 11.10 4.32
N LEU A 290 3.07 12.32 4.83
CA LEU A 290 4.25 13.15 4.68
C LEU A 290 4.56 14.00 5.91
N HIS A 291 3.86 13.80 7.01
CA HIS A 291 4.13 14.57 8.24
C HIS A 291 5.59 14.46 8.71
N ASN A 292 6.34 13.49 8.20
CA ASN A 292 7.69 13.18 8.68
C ASN A 292 8.80 13.17 7.62
N LYS A 293 8.55 13.51 6.35
CA LYS A 293 9.54 13.23 5.28
C LYS A 293 9.92 14.40 4.37
N TRP A 294 9.38 15.58 4.60
CA TRP A 294 9.69 16.78 3.83
C TRP A 294 10.41 17.87 4.65
N ASN A 295 11.01 17.45 5.79
CA ASN A 295 11.89 18.33 6.57
C ASN A 295 13.28 18.35 5.99
#